data_44983703495d3a50938098ca0fffb7db
#
_entry.id   44983703495d3a50938098ca0fffb7db
#
_cell.length_a   1.000
_cell.length_b   1.000
_cell.length_c   1.000
_cell.angle_alpha   90.00
_cell.angle_beta   90.00
_cell.angle_gamma   90.00
#
_symmetry.space_group_name_H-M   'P 1'
#
loop_
_entity.id
_entity.type
_entity.pdbx_description
1 polymer ?
#
loop_
_entity_poly.entity_id
_entity_poly.type
_entity_poly.pdbx_seq_one_letter_code
_entity_poly.pdbx_strand_id
1 'polypeptide(L)'
;MMRWSWMLLALASPVAAQDAPPAFDAARTAVLTPGQWSYVAQLGGSEARFGSSFSIRCDRIARRVTLRRVGPVVATPAGAMTITTDLAVRTLAPGGLVANSDPVLDAIAFSRGRFIVDGGGVRLVLPAAPEPARSIEDCRN
;
A
#
# COMPACT_ATOMS: atom_id res chain seq x y z
N MET A 1 25.29 29.56 -52.09
CA MET A 1 25.47 29.03 -50.73
C MET A 1 24.11 28.69 -50.15
N MET A 2 23.76 27.44 -50.08
CA MET A 2 22.42 26.97 -49.66
C MET A 2 22.54 26.55 -48.18
N ARG A 3 21.90 27.27 -47.28
CA ARG A 3 21.84 26.96 -45.85
C ARG A 3 20.61 26.09 -45.61
N TRP A 4 20.82 24.84 -45.34
CA TRP A 4 19.77 23.91 -44.90
C TRP A 4 19.57 24.04 -43.40
N SER A 5 18.45 24.64 -43.00
CA SER A 5 17.98 24.70 -41.64
C SER A 5 17.28 23.37 -41.32
N TRP A 6 17.89 22.56 -40.47
CA TRP A 6 17.26 21.35 -39.95
C TRP A 6 16.35 21.74 -38.78
N MET A 7 15.07 21.65 -39.04
CA MET A 7 14.04 21.86 -38.02
C MET A 7 13.89 20.56 -37.23
N LEU A 8 14.41 20.51 -36.01
CA LEU A 8 14.21 19.40 -35.07
C LEU A 8 12.77 19.47 -34.55
N LEU A 9 11.88 18.60 -35.04
CA LEU A 9 10.59 18.35 -34.43
C LEU A 9 10.82 17.50 -33.18
N ALA A 10 10.67 18.10 -32.02
CA ALA A 10 10.59 17.40 -30.76
C ALA A 10 9.24 16.70 -30.67
N LEU A 11 9.22 15.38 -30.85
CA LEU A 11 8.04 14.54 -30.59
C LEU A 11 7.86 14.43 -29.07
N ALA A 12 6.94 15.22 -28.53
CA ALA A 12 6.45 15.04 -27.18
C ALA A 12 5.61 13.76 -27.13
N SER A 13 6.16 12.71 -26.54
CA SER A 13 5.41 11.47 -26.29
C SER A 13 4.35 11.77 -25.22
N PRO A 14 3.07 11.43 -25.44
CA PRO A 14 2.06 11.56 -24.41
C PRO A 14 2.40 10.57 -23.28
N VAL A 15 2.54 11.09 -22.07
CA VAL A 15 2.59 10.26 -20.86
C VAL A 15 1.20 9.61 -20.74
N ALA A 16 1.12 8.31 -21.00
CA ALA A 16 -0.11 7.57 -20.78
C ALA A 16 -0.47 7.64 -19.29
N ALA A 17 -1.66 8.15 -18.99
CA ALA A 17 -2.21 8.05 -17.65
C ALA A 17 -2.31 6.56 -17.30
N GLN A 18 -1.65 6.12 -16.23
CA GLN A 18 -1.77 4.75 -15.75
C GLN A 18 -3.15 4.58 -15.13
N ASP A 19 -3.98 3.76 -15.76
CA ASP A 19 -5.28 3.41 -15.21
C ASP A 19 -5.09 2.60 -13.92
N ALA A 20 -5.98 2.85 -12.94
CA ALA A 20 -5.98 2.09 -11.70
C ALA A 20 -6.25 0.61 -11.97
N PRO A 21 -5.71 -0.31 -11.13
CA PRO A 21 -6.00 -1.74 -11.28
C PRO A 21 -7.50 -2.03 -11.27
N PRO A 22 -8.03 -2.94 -12.12
CA PRO A 22 -9.46 -3.24 -12.20
C PRO A 22 -10.11 -3.62 -10.86
N ALA A 23 -9.38 -4.35 -10.00
CA ALA A 23 -9.85 -4.71 -8.68
C ALA A 23 -10.04 -3.47 -7.76
N PHE A 24 -9.22 -2.44 -7.93
CA PHE A 24 -9.36 -1.17 -7.24
C PHE A 24 -10.57 -0.39 -7.75
N ASP A 25 -10.78 -0.33 -9.05
CA ASP A 25 -11.93 0.34 -9.65
C ASP A 25 -13.25 -0.27 -9.16
N ALA A 26 -13.33 -1.59 -9.11
CA ALA A 26 -14.50 -2.29 -8.58
C ALA A 26 -14.77 -1.96 -7.10
N ALA A 27 -13.74 -1.63 -6.33
CA ALA A 27 -13.85 -1.31 -4.91
C ALA A 27 -14.02 0.19 -4.61
N ARG A 28 -13.98 1.07 -5.62
CA ARG A 28 -14.12 2.53 -5.42
C ARG A 28 -15.40 2.92 -4.68
N THR A 29 -16.47 2.21 -4.95
CA THR A 29 -17.78 2.42 -4.34
C THR A 29 -18.14 1.40 -3.27
N ALA A 30 -17.24 0.46 -2.98
CA ALA A 30 -17.47 -0.54 -1.94
C ALA A 30 -17.56 0.13 -0.55
N VAL A 31 -18.35 -0.47 0.32
CA VAL A 31 -18.46 -0.01 1.70
C VAL A 31 -17.11 -0.18 2.40
N LEU A 32 -16.68 0.87 3.09
CA LEU A 32 -15.46 0.80 3.90
C LEU A 32 -15.64 -0.20 5.03
N THR A 33 -14.58 -0.94 5.33
CA THR A 33 -14.53 -1.77 6.53
C THR A 33 -14.72 -0.88 7.76
N PRO A 34 -15.59 -1.23 8.70
CA PRO A 34 -15.78 -0.47 9.93
C PRO A 34 -14.50 -0.41 10.77
N GLY A 35 -14.17 0.74 11.28
CA GLY A 35 -12.99 0.95 12.13
C GLY A 35 -12.34 2.31 11.89
N GLN A 36 -11.28 2.55 12.63
CA GLN A 36 -10.47 3.76 12.54
C GLN A 36 -9.00 3.41 12.65
N TRP A 37 -8.16 4.22 12.01
CA TRP A 37 -6.73 4.14 12.18
C TRP A 37 -6.29 4.72 13.51
N SER A 38 -5.31 4.10 14.12
CA SER A 38 -4.56 4.61 15.25
C SER A 38 -3.07 4.42 15.02
N TYR A 39 -2.25 5.25 15.63
CA TYR A 39 -0.80 5.17 15.58
C TYR A 39 -0.23 5.07 16.99
N VAL A 40 0.70 4.15 17.18
CA VAL A 40 1.40 3.96 18.45
C VAL A 40 2.90 3.87 18.19
N ALA A 41 3.66 4.75 18.84
CA ALA A 41 5.11 4.62 18.91
C ALA A 41 5.47 3.46 19.85
N GLN A 42 6.46 2.67 19.47
CA GLN A 42 6.95 1.53 20.24
C GLN A 42 8.46 1.62 20.39
N LEU A 43 9.01 0.89 21.34
CA LEU A 43 10.44 0.73 21.45
C LEU A 43 10.97 0.06 20.17
N GLY A 44 11.85 0.75 19.46
CA GLY A 44 12.44 0.27 18.20
C GLY A 44 11.56 0.40 16.97
N GLY A 45 10.42 1.10 17.04
CA GLY A 45 9.57 1.27 15.86
C GLY A 45 8.24 1.95 16.12
N SER A 46 7.24 1.56 15.36
CA SER A 46 5.87 2.07 15.48
C SER A 46 4.86 1.10 14.87
N GLU A 47 3.61 1.31 15.13
CA GLU A 47 2.52 0.53 14.56
C GLU A 47 1.32 1.42 14.25
N ALA A 48 0.83 1.31 13.01
CA ALA A 48 -0.47 1.81 12.62
C ALA A 48 -1.47 0.65 12.63
N ARG A 49 -2.60 0.81 13.30
CA ARG A 49 -3.66 -0.20 13.40
C ARG A 49 -4.97 0.33 12.87
N PHE A 50 -5.66 -0.49 12.10
CA PHE A 50 -7.04 -0.25 11.73
C PHE A 50 -7.95 -1.13 12.59
N GLY A 51 -8.44 -0.59 13.68
CA GLY A 51 -9.23 -1.32 14.65
C GLY A 51 -8.57 -2.63 15.08
N SER A 52 -9.35 -3.73 15.01
CA SER A 52 -8.86 -5.09 15.24
C SER A 52 -8.68 -5.90 13.94
N SER A 53 -8.59 -5.24 12.78
CA SER A 53 -8.63 -5.92 11.47
C SER A 53 -7.29 -5.98 10.76
N PHE A 54 -6.48 -4.94 10.87
CA PHE A 54 -5.24 -4.82 10.11
C PHE A 54 -4.20 -3.98 10.83
N SER A 55 -2.91 -4.31 10.65
CA SER A 55 -1.84 -3.49 11.17
C SER A 55 -0.65 -3.39 10.22
N ILE A 56 0.06 -2.29 10.33
CA ILE A 56 1.33 -2.00 9.67
C ILE A 56 2.32 -1.69 10.78
N ARG A 57 3.27 -2.59 11.01
CA ARG A 57 4.27 -2.46 12.07
C ARG A 57 5.65 -2.24 11.49
N CYS A 58 6.28 -1.19 11.94
CA CYS A 58 7.68 -0.89 11.67
C CYS A 58 8.59 -1.51 12.72
N ASP A 59 9.58 -2.28 12.29
CA ASP A 59 10.78 -2.62 13.05
C ASP A 59 11.95 -1.83 12.47
N ARG A 60 12.34 -0.77 13.18
CA ARG A 60 13.38 0.16 12.71
C ARG A 60 14.77 -0.48 12.77
N ILE A 61 15.00 -1.37 13.74
CA ILE A 61 16.29 -2.05 13.89
C ILE A 61 16.50 -3.03 12.77
N ALA A 62 15.51 -3.86 12.46
CA ALA A 62 15.55 -4.81 11.37
C ALA A 62 15.35 -4.16 9.99
N ARG A 63 14.93 -2.89 9.93
CA ARG A 63 14.53 -2.17 8.70
C ARG A 63 13.48 -2.93 7.89
N ARG A 64 12.48 -3.43 8.60
CA ARG A 64 11.40 -4.26 8.07
C ARG A 64 10.04 -3.71 8.46
N VAL A 65 9.07 -3.92 7.58
CA VAL A 65 7.68 -3.62 7.84
C VAL A 65 6.87 -4.89 7.74
N THR A 66 6.01 -5.13 8.71
CA THR A 66 5.07 -6.25 8.69
C THR A 66 3.66 -5.73 8.46
N LEU A 67 3.04 -6.19 7.37
CA LEU A 67 1.62 -5.96 7.09
C LEU A 67 0.85 -7.21 7.55
N ARG A 68 -0.09 -7.03 8.45
CA ARG A 68 -0.71 -8.16 9.12
C ARG A 68 -2.21 -8.00 9.27
N ARG A 69 -2.94 -9.09 8.97
CA ARG A 69 -4.34 -9.23 9.37
C ARG A 69 -4.38 -9.49 10.87
N VAL A 70 -5.26 -8.78 11.57
CA VAL A 70 -5.52 -8.93 12.99
C VAL A 70 -7.00 -9.31 13.16
N GLY A 71 -7.32 -10.18 14.09
CA GLY A 71 -8.68 -10.60 14.35
C GLY A 71 -8.83 -12.13 14.38
N PRO A 72 -10.05 -12.63 14.55
CA PRO A 72 -10.27 -14.07 14.62
C PRO A 72 -9.74 -14.71 13.35
N VAL A 73 -8.80 -15.62 13.52
CA VAL A 73 -8.24 -16.41 12.45
C VAL A 73 -9.37 -17.28 11.93
N VAL A 74 -10.00 -16.87 10.84
CA VAL A 74 -10.75 -17.84 10.07
C VAL A 74 -9.73 -18.84 9.60
N ALA A 75 -9.98 -20.12 9.82
CA ALA A 75 -9.07 -21.24 9.65
C ALA A 75 -8.66 -21.47 8.17
N THR A 76 -8.16 -20.44 7.53
CA THR A 76 -7.38 -20.55 6.32
C THR A 76 -5.92 -20.50 6.75
N PRO A 77 -5.06 -21.43 6.28
CA PRO A 77 -3.64 -21.32 6.57
C PRO A 77 -3.20 -19.89 6.26
N ALA A 78 -2.31 -19.34 7.09
CA ALA A 78 -1.75 -18.01 6.91
C ALA A 78 -1.18 -17.91 5.48
N GLY A 79 -2.05 -17.62 4.53
CA GLY A 79 -1.78 -17.61 3.12
C GLY A 79 -1.23 -16.25 2.69
N ALA A 80 -0.86 -16.20 1.43
CA ALA A 80 -0.49 -14.94 0.80
C ALA A 80 -1.62 -13.91 0.93
N MET A 81 -1.23 -12.66 1.17
CA MET A 81 -2.12 -11.53 1.26
C MET A 81 -1.86 -10.60 0.06
N THR A 82 -2.91 -10.13 -0.60
CA THR A 82 -2.79 -9.20 -1.71
C THR A 82 -3.22 -7.81 -1.29
N ILE A 83 -2.36 -6.83 -1.51
CA ILE A 83 -2.64 -5.41 -1.32
C ILE A 83 -2.92 -4.80 -2.69
N THR A 84 -4.05 -4.13 -2.82
CA THR A 84 -4.43 -3.40 -4.03
C THR A 84 -4.66 -1.94 -3.70
N THR A 85 -3.92 -1.07 -4.36
CA THR A 85 -4.07 0.39 -4.29
C THR A 85 -4.47 0.93 -5.66
N ASP A 86 -4.72 2.21 -5.77
CA ASP A 86 -4.89 2.88 -7.07
C ASP A 86 -3.63 2.88 -7.94
N LEU A 87 -2.47 2.57 -7.35
CA LEU A 87 -1.18 2.60 -8.05
C LEU A 87 -0.63 1.20 -8.35
N ALA A 88 -0.97 0.19 -7.56
CA ALA A 88 -0.33 -1.12 -7.66
C ALA A 88 -1.17 -2.26 -7.07
N VAL A 89 -0.87 -3.47 -7.54
CA VAL A 89 -1.30 -4.74 -6.92
C VAL A 89 -0.05 -5.50 -6.50
N ARG A 90 0.00 -5.93 -5.25
CA ARG A 90 1.14 -6.66 -4.70
C ARG A 90 0.66 -7.83 -3.84
N THR A 91 1.06 -9.03 -4.21
CA THR A 91 0.89 -10.21 -3.35
C THR A 91 2.10 -10.38 -2.45
N LEU A 92 1.86 -10.44 -1.16
CA LEU A 92 2.87 -10.64 -0.13
C LEU A 92 2.98 -12.11 0.22
N ALA A 93 4.20 -12.55 0.51
CA ALA A 93 4.41 -13.88 1.08
C ALA A 93 3.70 -14.02 2.44
N PRO A 94 3.39 -15.27 2.87
CA PRO A 94 2.87 -15.52 4.21
C PRO A 94 3.70 -14.81 5.30
N GLY A 95 3.00 -14.21 6.27
CA GLY A 95 3.64 -13.40 7.32
C GLY A 95 3.69 -11.91 7.02
N GLY A 96 3.56 -11.48 5.75
CA GLY A 96 3.45 -10.06 5.36
C GLY A 96 4.68 -9.22 5.64
N LEU A 97 5.86 -9.83 5.75
CA LEU A 97 7.12 -9.14 6.03
C LEU A 97 7.73 -8.61 4.74
N VAL A 98 8.02 -7.33 4.70
CA VAL A 98 8.67 -6.66 3.55
C VAL A 98 9.84 -5.79 4.01
N ALA A 99 10.77 -5.52 3.10
CA ALA A 99 11.83 -4.55 3.35
C ALA A 99 11.22 -3.14 3.50
N ASN A 100 11.86 -2.26 4.28
CA ASN A 100 11.38 -0.89 4.44
C ASN A 100 11.39 -0.06 3.14
N SER A 101 12.08 -0.54 2.11
CA SER A 101 12.12 0.04 0.76
C SER A 101 11.16 -0.63 -0.23
N ASP A 102 10.34 -1.59 0.18
CA ASP A 102 9.42 -2.27 -0.73
C ASP A 102 8.42 -1.28 -1.33
N PRO A 103 8.24 -1.27 -2.67
CA PRO A 103 7.33 -0.34 -3.35
C PRO A 103 5.88 -0.42 -2.90
N VAL A 104 5.42 -1.54 -2.33
CA VAL A 104 4.06 -1.63 -1.79
C VAL A 104 3.81 -0.62 -0.68
N LEU A 105 4.83 -0.27 0.08
CA LEU A 105 4.74 0.70 1.16
C LEU A 105 4.46 2.11 0.62
N ASP A 106 5.10 2.49 -0.48
CA ASP A 106 4.80 3.75 -1.16
C ASP A 106 3.37 3.74 -1.73
N ALA A 107 2.97 2.64 -2.33
CA ALA A 107 1.63 2.48 -2.87
C ALA A 107 0.56 2.63 -1.78
N ILE A 108 0.79 2.15 -0.56
CA ILE A 108 -0.11 2.34 0.59
C ILE A 108 -0.05 3.80 1.08
N ALA A 109 1.15 4.34 1.30
CA ALA A 109 1.34 5.68 1.86
C ALA A 109 0.76 6.78 0.96
N PHE A 110 0.80 6.59 -0.35
CA PHE A 110 0.30 7.55 -1.35
C PHE A 110 -1.04 7.15 -1.98
N SER A 111 -1.69 6.09 -1.48
CA SER A 111 -3.00 5.66 -1.98
C SER A 111 -4.04 6.77 -1.85
N ARG A 112 -4.88 6.89 -2.87
CA ARG A 112 -5.95 7.90 -2.90
C ARG A 112 -7.26 7.29 -2.45
N GLY A 113 -7.76 7.80 -1.33
CA GLY A 113 -9.06 7.45 -0.79
C GLY A 113 -9.10 6.14 -0.04
N ARG A 114 -8.61 5.05 -0.59
CA ARG A 114 -8.65 3.71 0.01
C ARG A 114 -7.64 2.76 -0.58
N PHE A 115 -7.42 1.64 0.10
CA PHE A 115 -6.75 0.46 -0.44
C PHE A 115 -7.43 -0.82 0.03
N ILE A 116 -7.15 -1.93 -0.65
CA ILE A 116 -7.85 -3.19 -0.45
C ILE A 116 -6.86 -4.22 0.06
N VAL A 117 -7.31 -5.04 1.01
CA VAL A 117 -6.56 -6.20 1.51
C VAL A 117 -7.37 -7.45 1.29
N ASP A 118 -6.88 -8.33 0.42
CA ASP A 118 -7.44 -9.64 0.15
C ASP A 118 -6.57 -10.75 0.74
N GLY A 119 -7.18 -11.84 1.12
CA GLY A 119 -6.50 -12.99 1.72
C GLY A 119 -6.49 -12.93 3.25
N GLY A 120 -6.41 -14.10 3.88
CA GLY A 120 -6.42 -14.24 5.34
C GLY A 120 -7.75 -13.95 6.01
N GLY A 121 -8.86 -13.87 5.26
CA GLY A 121 -10.20 -13.60 5.78
C GLY A 121 -11.06 -12.80 4.81
N VAL A 122 -12.09 -12.14 5.34
CA VAL A 122 -12.96 -11.26 4.56
C VAL A 122 -12.13 -10.11 3.96
N ARG A 123 -12.45 -9.73 2.73
CA ARG A 123 -11.84 -8.56 2.09
C ARG A 123 -11.99 -7.32 2.99
N LEU A 124 -10.90 -6.59 3.16
CA LEU A 124 -10.92 -5.29 3.83
C LEU A 124 -10.84 -4.18 2.78
N VAL A 125 -11.65 -3.16 2.98
CA VAL A 125 -11.58 -1.90 2.22
C VAL A 125 -11.24 -0.82 3.22
N LEU A 126 -9.97 -0.41 3.25
CA LEU A 126 -9.41 0.46 4.27
C LEU A 126 -9.26 1.89 3.74
N PRO A 127 -9.69 2.90 4.49
CA PRO A 127 -9.47 4.29 4.08
C PRO A 127 -7.99 4.64 4.13
N ALA A 128 -7.53 5.41 3.15
CA ALA A 128 -6.21 6.04 3.22
C ALA A 128 -6.19 7.04 4.38
N ALA A 129 -5.09 7.08 5.13
CA ALA A 129 -4.94 7.91 6.32
C ALA A 129 -3.46 8.21 6.58
N PRO A 130 -3.15 9.23 7.40
CA PRO A 130 -1.77 9.57 7.70
C PRO A 130 -1.05 8.55 8.60
N GLU A 131 -1.77 7.78 9.40
CA GLU A 131 -1.16 6.84 10.36
C GLU A 131 -0.37 5.72 9.67
N PRO A 132 -0.86 5.07 8.60
CA PRO A 132 -0.06 4.15 7.80
C PRO A 132 1.21 4.78 7.26
N ALA A 133 1.09 5.94 6.63
CA ALA A 133 2.23 6.66 6.06
C ALA A 133 3.27 6.99 7.13
N ARG A 134 2.84 7.46 8.30
CA ARG A 134 3.73 7.77 9.43
C ARG A 134 4.51 6.54 9.90
N SER A 135 3.84 5.39 10.09
CA SER A 135 4.51 4.17 10.51
C SER A 135 5.52 3.66 9.47
N ILE A 136 5.22 3.82 8.17
CA ILE A 136 6.14 3.49 7.08
C ILE A 136 7.37 4.41 7.10
N GLU A 137 7.16 5.72 7.25
CA GLU A 137 8.26 6.71 7.31
C GLU A 137 9.18 6.50 8.51
N ASP A 138 8.65 6.10 9.66
CA ASP A 138 9.46 5.76 10.84
C ASP A 138 10.45 4.64 10.58
N CYS A 139 10.16 3.74 9.64
CA CYS A 139 11.05 2.65 9.24
C CYS A 139 12.16 3.06 8.27
N ARG A 140 12.07 4.25 7.70
CA ARG A 140 13.03 4.76 6.72
C ARG A 140 14.03 5.73 7.32
N ASN A 141 13.71 6.29 8.45
CA ASN A 141 14.55 7.28 9.17
C ASN A 141 15.53 6.64 10.15
#